data_ebda3231b6310625cf12507418e43065
#
_entry.id   ebda3231b6310625cf12507418e43065
#
_cell.length_a   1.000
_cell.length_b   1.000
_cell.length_c   1.000
_cell.angle_alpha   90.00
_cell.angle_beta   90.00
_cell.angle_gamma   90.00
#
_symmetry.space_group_name_H-M   'P 1'
#
loop_
_entity.id
_entity.type
_entity.pdbx_description
1 polymer ?
#
loop_
_entity_poly.entity_id
_entity_poly.type
_entity_poly.pdbx_seq_one_letter_code
_entity_poly.pdbx_strand_id
1 'polypeptide(L)'
;IQIRTILQDAWAEVEHELIYKTEFSPFDMPLRRKLASINASLSLADTIFQEIRDYQKKLQLETSERRESFYEKVDETTGEFSEEEKSKLKSDTKEIGKASQFIRGTIDDMLLDAIHAHNNGEMQKAIVIYTQILESKPVPADIVLSVVFKHRGMAYFASNDYKNALKDFESSVKYDENGFRSDYYIGIVYTVLLKYEKAIEAFSKSLEINEFQSHARYRRAVAYSKVGEDEKALEDLSAAEAMGLELADEKLLKEKLLKKLDISM
;
A
#
# COMPACT_ATOMS: atom_id res chain seq x y z
N ILE A 1 -5.04 30.45 -20.82
CA ILE A 1 -4.84 30.44 -19.35
C ILE A 1 -3.46 29.85 -19.13
N GLN A 2 -2.54 30.65 -18.64
CA GLN A 2 -1.18 30.20 -18.32
C GLN A 2 -1.21 29.65 -16.89
N ILE A 3 -1.10 28.35 -16.72
CA ILE A 3 -1.00 27.69 -15.39
C ILE A 3 0.46 27.80 -14.95
N ARG A 4 0.71 28.53 -13.88
CA ARG A 4 2.04 28.67 -13.27
C ARG A 4 2.07 27.83 -11.97
N THR A 5 3.24 27.32 -11.62
CA THR A 5 3.46 26.72 -10.32
C THR A 5 3.72 27.81 -9.27
N ILE A 6 3.57 27.46 -7.97
CA ILE A 6 3.86 28.37 -6.86
C ILE A 6 5.30 28.93 -6.95
N LEU A 7 6.25 28.10 -7.41
CA LEU A 7 7.64 28.52 -7.58
C LEU A 7 7.79 29.52 -8.73
N GLN A 8 7.08 29.33 -9.85
CA GLN A 8 7.07 30.22 -10.98
C GLN A 8 6.37 31.54 -10.65
N ASP A 9 5.32 31.54 -9.86
CA ASP A 9 4.63 32.74 -9.41
C ASP A 9 5.48 33.56 -8.45
N ALA A 10 6.08 32.91 -7.43
CA ALA A 10 7.01 33.57 -6.52
C ALA A 10 8.22 34.13 -7.25
N TRP A 11 8.74 33.41 -8.25
CA TRP A 11 9.84 33.88 -9.07
C TRP A 11 9.45 35.10 -9.96
N ALA A 12 8.26 35.05 -10.55
CA ALA A 12 7.77 36.17 -11.38
C ALA A 12 7.65 37.49 -10.56
N GLU A 13 7.29 37.39 -9.29
CA GLU A 13 7.22 38.54 -8.38
C GLU A 13 8.62 39.07 -8.06
N VAL A 14 9.59 38.18 -7.77
CA VAL A 14 11.00 38.57 -7.56
C VAL A 14 11.61 39.17 -8.82
N GLU A 15 11.38 38.59 -9.99
CA GLU A 15 11.86 39.09 -11.26
C GLU A 15 11.28 40.45 -11.56
N HIS A 16 9.97 40.66 -11.29
CA HIS A 16 9.30 41.94 -11.45
C HIS A 16 9.88 43.01 -10.51
N GLU A 17 10.13 42.67 -9.24
CA GLU A 17 10.77 43.61 -8.30
C GLU A 17 12.18 44.01 -8.74
N LEU A 18 12.98 43.03 -9.17
CA LEU A 18 14.37 43.29 -9.59
C LEU A 18 14.49 44.05 -10.91
N ILE A 19 13.56 43.85 -11.84
CA ILE A 19 13.61 44.48 -13.16
C ILE A 19 12.87 45.81 -13.20
N TYR A 20 11.72 45.94 -12.50
CA TYR A 20 10.85 47.12 -12.62
C TYR A 20 10.96 48.10 -11.43
N LYS A 21 11.34 47.68 -10.26
CA LYS A 21 11.43 48.55 -9.06
C LYS A 21 12.84 49.08 -8.80
N THR A 22 13.86 48.48 -9.41
CA THR A 22 15.24 48.97 -9.27
C THR A 22 15.67 49.75 -10.53
N GLU A 23 16.50 50.78 -10.38
CA GLU A 23 17.09 51.57 -11.47
C GLU A 23 18.11 50.77 -12.30
N PHE A 24 18.00 49.40 -12.31
CA PHE A 24 18.89 48.56 -13.11
C PHE A 24 18.65 48.79 -14.60
N SER A 25 19.71 49.15 -15.30
CA SER A 25 19.68 49.36 -16.73
C SER A 25 19.20 48.09 -17.46
N PRO A 26 18.24 48.20 -18.44
CA PRO A 26 17.82 47.08 -19.27
C PRO A 26 18.97 46.38 -20.03
N PHE A 27 20.17 46.99 -20.01
CA PHE A 27 21.37 46.50 -20.69
C PHE A 27 22.31 45.67 -19.80
N ASP A 28 21.97 45.38 -18.53
CA ASP A 28 22.80 44.54 -17.70
C ASP A 28 22.70 43.05 -18.13
N MET A 29 23.49 42.69 -19.11
CA MET A 29 23.56 41.35 -19.68
C MET A 29 23.96 40.26 -18.66
N PRO A 30 24.89 40.47 -17.70
CA PRO A 30 25.22 39.53 -16.65
C PRO A 30 24.02 39.20 -15.73
N LEU A 31 23.24 40.22 -15.36
CA LEU A 31 22.05 40.04 -14.50
C LEU A 31 20.99 39.22 -15.26
N ARG A 32 20.68 39.59 -16.50
CA ARG A 32 19.72 38.85 -17.35
C ARG A 32 20.09 37.37 -17.52
N ARG A 33 21.38 37.05 -17.71
CA ARG A 33 21.86 35.64 -17.80
C ARG A 33 21.65 34.91 -16.51
N LYS A 34 21.90 35.53 -15.34
CA LYS A 34 21.64 34.91 -14.03
C LYS A 34 20.14 34.65 -13.81
N LEU A 35 19.28 35.62 -14.12
CA LEU A 35 17.84 35.48 -14.03
C LEU A 35 17.32 34.36 -14.93
N ALA A 36 17.79 34.28 -16.18
CA ALA A 36 17.45 33.19 -17.10
C ALA A 36 17.92 31.81 -16.57
N SER A 37 19.11 31.75 -15.97
CA SER A 37 19.63 30.51 -15.36
C SER A 37 18.78 30.05 -14.16
N ILE A 38 18.37 31.00 -13.32
CA ILE A 38 17.49 30.69 -12.17
C ILE A 38 16.12 30.22 -12.68
N ASN A 39 15.54 30.85 -13.67
CA ASN A 39 14.26 30.45 -14.25
C ASN A 39 14.33 29.04 -14.86
N ALA A 40 15.42 28.72 -15.56
CA ALA A 40 15.67 27.37 -16.07
C ALA A 40 15.78 26.32 -14.93
N SER A 41 16.45 26.66 -13.82
CA SER A 41 16.58 25.79 -12.65
C SER A 41 15.23 25.56 -11.95
N LEU A 42 14.39 26.58 -11.85
CA LEU A 42 13.03 26.47 -11.30
C LEU A 42 12.14 25.61 -12.18
N SER A 43 12.20 25.79 -13.50
CA SER A 43 11.46 24.94 -14.45
C SER A 43 11.89 23.48 -14.37
N LEU A 44 13.18 23.21 -14.17
CA LEU A 44 13.69 21.85 -13.95
C LEU A 44 13.18 21.28 -12.61
N ALA A 45 13.19 22.06 -11.54
CA ALA A 45 12.65 21.64 -10.25
C ALA A 45 11.15 21.30 -10.34
N ASP A 46 10.35 22.11 -11.05
CA ASP A 46 8.94 21.82 -11.29
C ASP A 46 8.72 20.50 -12.04
N THR A 47 9.55 20.23 -13.05
CA THR A 47 9.53 18.97 -13.79
C THR A 47 9.83 17.79 -12.87
N ILE A 48 10.88 17.89 -12.05
CA ILE A 48 11.25 16.85 -11.08
C ILE A 48 10.12 16.61 -10.06
N PHE A 49 9.51 17.67 -9.54
CA PHE A 49 8.37 17.51 -8.61
C PHE A 49 7.15 16.89 -9.29
N GLN A 50 6.91 17.16 -10.57
CA GLN A 50 5.84 16.50 -11.31
C GLN A 50 6.14 15.02 -11.50
N GLU A 51 7.36 14.66 -11.88
CA GLU A 51 7.80 13.27 -12.03
C GLU A 51 7.67 12.49 -10.70
N ILE A 52 8.08 13.08 -9.57
CA ILE A 52 7.92 12.48 -8.24
C ILE A 52 6.44 12.22 -7.92
N ARG A 53 5.55 13.19 -8.19
CA ARG A 53 4.10 13.01 -7.96
C ARG A 53 3.50 11.92 -8.83
N ASP A 54 3.88 11.88 -10.10
CA ASP A 54 3.37 10.87 -11.02
C ASP A 54 3.87 9.47 -10.64
N TYR A 55 5.12 9.38 -10.17
CA TYR A 55 5.68 8.17 -9.59
C TYR A 55 4.90 7.71 -8.36
N GLN A 56 4.65 8.61 -7.40
CA GLN A 56 3.89 8.28 -6.19
C GLN A 56 2.47 7.79 -6.52
N LYS A 57 1.78 8.44 -7.46
CA LYS A 57 0.45 8.00 -7.91
C LYS A 57 0.50 6.61 -8.53
N LYS A 58 1.49 6.36 -9.40
CA LYS A 58 1.67 5.04 -10.02
C LYS A 58 1.94 3.97 -8.95
N LEU A 59 2.84 4.23 -8.01
CA LEU A 59 3.15 3.30 -6.91
C LEU A 59 1.92 3.03 -6.03
N GLN A 60 1.09 4.04 -5.75
CA GLN A 60 -0.15 3.86 -4.99
C GLN A 60 -1.14 2.99 -5.74
N LEU A 61 -1.31 3.19 -7.05
CA LEU A 61 -2.21 2.38 -7.89
C LEU A 61 -1.76 0.90 -7.91
N GLU A 62 -0.52 0.64 -8.27
CA GLU A 62 0.07 -0.71 -8.32
C GLU A 62 -0.02 -1.41 -6.94
N THR A 63 0.17 -0.64 -5.86
CA THR A 63 0.06 -1.18 -4.49
C THR A 63 -1.39 -1.49 -4.12
N SER A 64 -2.39 -0.74 -4.62
CA SER A 64 -3.80 -1.04 -4.37
C SER A 64 -4.25 -2.28 -5.13
N GLU A 65 -3.93 -2.38 -6.42
CA GLU A 65 -4.23 -3.55 -7.26
C GLU A 65 -3.67 -4.84 -6.64
N ARG A 66 -2.44 -4.79 -6.13
CA ARG A 66 -1.86 -5.95 -5.47
C ARG A 66 -2.54 -6.32 -4.16
N ARG A 67 -3.02 -5.33 -3.38
CA ARG A 67 -3.81 -5.63 -2.17
C ARG A 67 -5.13 -6.32 -2.53
N GLU A 68 -5.79 -5.85 -3.58
CA GLU A 68 -7.01 -6.48 -4.08
C GLU A 68 -6.75 -7.93 -4.51
N SER A 69 -5.73 -8.17 -5.34
CA SER A 69 -5.32 -9.51 -5.73
C SER A 69 -4.96 -10.42 -4.55
N PHE A 70 -4.32 -9.85 -3.50
CA PHE A 70 -4.05 -10.59 -2.28
C PHE A 70 -5.33 -10.98 -1.55
N TYR A 71 -6.29 -10.07 -1.41
CA TYR A 71 -7.58 -10.38 -0.77
C TYR A 71 -8.39 -11.39 -1.56
N GLU A 72 -8.45 -11.27 -2.89
CA GLU A 72 -9.07 -12.28 -3.75
C GLU A 72 -8.48 -13.68 -3.47
N LYS A 73 -7.16 -13.78 -3.36
CA LYS A 73 -6.49 -15.05 -3.05
C LYS A 73 -6.82 -15.58 -1.67
N VAL A 74 -6.91 -14.71 -0.67
CA VAL A 74 -7.33 -15.08 0.70
C VAL A 74 -8.74 -15.66 0.65
N ASP A 75 -9.64 -14.99 -0.03
CA ASP A 75 -11.04 -15.37 -0.14
C ASP A 75 -11.22 -16.69 -0.90
N GLU A 76 -10.50 -16.91 -2.01
CA GLU A 76 -10.45 -18.20 -2.68
C GLU A 76 -9.98 -19.33 -1.78
N THR A 77 -9.01 -19.05 -0.89
CA THR A 77 -8.38 -20.05 -0.02
C THR A 77 -9.22 -20.36 1.22
N THR A 78 -9.94 -19.36 1.74
CA THR A 78 -10.81 -19.50 2.91
C THR A 78 -12.23 -19.93 2.59
N GLY A 79 -12.63 -19.89 1.30
CA GLY A 79 -13.97 -20.26 0.82
C GLY A 79 -15.08 -19.30 1.23
N GLU A 80 -14.73 -18.03 1.51
CA GLU A 80 -15.61 -17.04 2.14
C GLU A 80 -16.33 -16.08 1.17
N PHE A 81 -16.18 -16.22 -0.17
CA PHE A 81 -16.86 -15.30 -1.11
C PHE A 81 -17.65 -16.00 -2.23
N SER A 82 -18.81 -15.42 -2.55
CA SER A 82 -19.66 -15.86 -3.65
C SER A 82 -19.19 -15.29 -4.99
N GLU A 83 -19.45 -16.03 -6.09
CA GLU A 83 -19.00 -15.67 -7.44
C GLU A 83 -19.58 -14.36 -8.00
N GLU A 84 -20.64 -13.83 -7.42
CA GLU A 84 -21.31 -12.61 -7.92
C GLU A 84 -20.57 -11.30 -7.60
N GLU A 85 -19.75 -11.27 -6.56
CA GLU A 85 -18.97 -10.06 -6.17
C GLU A 85 -17.70 -9.91 -7.00
N LYS A 86 -17.17 -11.01 -7.55
CA LYS A 86 -15.98 -11.01 -8.42
C LYS A 86 -16.18 -10.25 -9.75
N SER A 87 -17.42 -10.07 -10.21
CA SER A 87 -17.70 -9.44 -11.51
C SER A 87 -17.72 -7.92 -11.49
N LYS A 88 -17.92 -7.29 -10.33
CA LYS A 88 -18.03 -5.83 -10.21
C LYS A 88 -16.69 -5.09 -10.08
N LEU A 89 -15.62 -5.77 -9.66
CA LEU A 89 -14.29 -5.16 -9.51
C LEU A 89 -13.45 -5.10 -10.79
N LYS A 90 -13.85 -5.81 -11.87
CA LYS A 90 -13.03 -5.94 -13.09
C LYS A 90 -13.21 -4.83 -14.14
N SER A 91 -14.04 -3.81 -13.91
CA SER A 91 -14.44 -2.89 -14.99
C SER A 91 -13.63 -1.59 -15.14
N ASP A 92 -12.78 -1.19 -14.21
CA ASP A 92 -12.23 0.18 -14.22
C ASP A 92 -10.70 0.32 -14.45
N THR A 93 -10.00 -0.77 -14.76
CA THR A 93 -8.54 -0.72 -14.99
C THR A 93 -8.18 -0.97 -16.45
N LYS A 94 -8.44 0.01 -17.33
CA LYS A 94 -7.80 0.07 -18.64
C LYS A 94 -7.19 1.45 -18.89
N GLU A 95 -5.88 1.42 -19.16
CA GLU A 95 -5.08 2.49 -19.74
C GLU A 95 -4.51 3.56 -18.80
N ILE A 96 -3.41 3.22 -18.12
CA ILE A 96 -2.35 4.21 -17.90
C ILE A 96 -1.09 3.66 -18.58
N GLY A 97 -0.97 3.99 -19.87
CA GLY A 97 0.19 3.68 -20.67
C GLY A 97 1.25 4.78 -20.56
N LYS A 98 2.48 4.32 -20.49
CA LYS A 98 3.72 4.97 -20.98
C LYS A 98 4.09 6.30 -20.34
N ALA A 99 5.11 6.22 -19.57
CA ALA A 99 6.35 7.01 -19.54
C ALA A 99 6.77 7.44 -18.14
N SER A 100 7.75 6.83 -17.61
CA SER A 100 8.76 7.57 -16.87
C SER A 100 10.12 6.96 -17.21
N GLN A 101 11.02 7.76 -17.70
CA GLN A 101 12.43 7.40 -17.83
C GLN A 101 13.01 7.38 -16.41
N PHE A 102 12.73 6.28 -15.69
CA PHE A 102 13.43 6.01 -14.44
C PHE A 102 14.89 5.66 -14.78
N ILE A 103 15.81 6.03 -13.90
CA ILE A 103 17.19 5.55 -13.95
C ILE A 103 17.12 4.04 -13.70
N ARG A 104 17.26 3.25 -14.78
CA ARG A 104 17.19 1.78 -14.72
C ARG A 104 18.23 1.24 -13.73
N GLY A 105 17.79 0.31 -12.88
CA GLY A 105 18.67 -0.38 -11.93
C GLY A 105 18.74 0.23 -10.54
N THR A 106 17.89 1.21 -10.22
CA THR A 106 17.69 1.66 -8.82
C THR A 106 16.82 0.67 -8.05
N ILE A 107 16.89 0.70 -6.72
CA ILE A 107 16.02 -0.11 -5.85
C ILE A 107 14.55 0.19 -6.12
N ASP A 108 14.20 1.46 -6.37
CA ASP A 108 12.83 1.88 -6.66
C ASP A 108 12.32 1.30 -7.99
N ASP A 109 13.17 1.29 -9.02
CA ASP A 109 12.88 0.68 -10.32
C ASP A 109 12.65 -0.83 -10.18
N MET A 110 13.56 -1.52 -9.47
CA MET A 110 13.43 -2.94 -9.18
C MET A 110 12.17 -3.25 -8.35
N LEU A 111 11.81 -2.38 -7.39
CA LEU A 111 10.60 -2.55 -6.57
C LEU A 111 9.33 -2.44 -7.42
N LEU A 112 9.27 -1.47 -8.33
CA LEU A 112 8.17 -1.37 -9.29
C LEU A 112 8.07 -2.57 -10.22
N ASP A 113 9.19 -3.03 -10.78
CA ASP A 113 9.22 -4.21 -11.63
C ASP A 113 8.75 -5.46 -10.89
N ALA A 114 9.12 -5.60 -9.61
CA ALA A 114 8.68 -6.70 -8.77
C ALA A 114 7.16 -6.64 -8.50
N ILE A 115 6.63 -5.46 -8.18
CA ILE A 115 5.19 -5.27 -7.95
C ILE A 115 4.43 -5.53 -9.25
N HIS A 116 4.90 -5.02 -10.36
CA HIS A 116 4.28 -5.24 -11.68
C HIS A 116 4.27 -6.73 -12.08
N ALA A 117 5.38 -7.45 -11.87
CA ALA A 117 5.44 -8.89 -12.08
C ALA A 117 4.43 -9.62 -11.19
N HIS A 118 4.28 -9.21 -9.93
CA HIS A 118 3.29 -9.77 -9.01
C HIS A 118 1.86 -9.56 -9.54
N ASN A 119 1.48 -8.33 -9.92
CA ASN A 119 0.15 -7.99 -10.43
C ASN A 119 -0.19 -8.76 -11.72
N ASN A 120 0.81 -9.06 -12.54
CA ASN A 120 0.66 -9.89 -13.74
C ASN A 120 0.62 -11.40 -13.47
N GLY A 121 0.64 -11.84 -12.21
CA GLY A 121 0.65 -13.26 -11.85
C GLY A 121 2.01 -13.95 -11.99
N GLU A 122 3.09 -13.19 -12.31
CA GLU A 122 4.46 -13.71 -12.46
C GLU A 122 5.17 -13.84 -11.09
N MET A 123 4.54 -14.58 -10.14
CA MET A 123 4.96 -14.62 -8.73
C MET A 123 6.43 -14.98 -8.56
N GLN A 124 6.92 -15.98 -9.31
CA GLN A 124 8.31 -16.41 -9.21
C GLN A 124 9.30 -15.32 -9.63
N LYS A 125 8.96 -14.56 -10.66
CA LYS A 125 9.77 -13.41 -11.12
C LYS A 125 9.78 -12.30 -10.06
N ALA A 126 8.61 -11.98 -9.49
CA ALA A 126 8.52 -11.01 -8.41
C ALA A 126 9.39 -11.41 -7.20
N ILE A 127 9.32 -12.67 -6.76
CA ILE A 127 10.13 -13.21 -5.65
C ILE A 127 11.63 -13.06 -5.95
N VAL A 128 12.06 -13.36 -7.18
CA VAL A 128 13.48 -13.22 -7.59
C VAL A 128 13.92 -11.77 -7.48
N ILE A 129 13.13 -10.82 -8.00
CA ILE A 129 13.49 -9.39 -7.97
C ILE A 129 13.51 -8.88 -6.52
N TYR A 130 12.52 -9.19 -5.68
CA TYR A 130 12.55 -8.83 -4.26
C TYR A 130 13.78 -9.40 -3.55
N THR A 131 14.18 -10.63 -3.88
CA THR A 131 15.38 -11.25 -3.29
C THR A 131 16.64 -10.51 -3.71
N GLN A 132 16.75 -10.10 -4.98
CA GLN A 132 17.88 -9.27 -5.45
C GLN A 132 17.95 -7.93 -4.72
N ILE A 133 16.81 -7.29 -4.43
CA ILE A 133 16.79 -6.05 -3.63
C ILE A 133 17.33 -6.31 -2.22
N LEU A 134 16.92 -7.41 -1.57
CA LEU A 134 17.37 -7.76 -0.22
C LEU A 134 18.86 -8.11 -0.15
N GLU A 135 19.44 -8.60 -1.25
CA GLU A 135 20.86 -8.96 -1.39
C GLU A 135 21.72 -7.81 -1.95
N SER A 136 21.11 -6.66 -2.27
CA SER A 136 21.81 -5.53 -2.88
C SER A 136 22.84 -4.90 -1.95
N LYS A 137 23.84 -4.26 -2.55
CA LYS A 137 24.87 -3.51 -1.83
C LYS A 137 24.97 -2.09 -2.40
N PRO A 138 24.96 -1.06 -1.55
CA PRO A 138 24.83 -1.11 -0.07
C PRO A 138 23.47 -1.68 0.38
N VAL A 139 23.42 -2.20 1.62
CA VAL A 139 22.18 -2.73 2.21
C VAL A 139 21.14 -1.63 2.26
N PRO A 140 19.90 -1.87 1.78
CA PRO A 140 18.83 -0.89 1.87
C PRO A 140 18.51 -0.47 3.31
N ALA A 141 17.93 0.71 3.49
CA ALA A 141 17.46 1.19 4.79
C ALA A 141 16.35 0.26 5.36
N ASP A 142 16.25 0.19 6.69
CA ASP A 142 15.33 -0.72 7.39
C ASP A 142 13.87 -0.58 6.89
N ILE A 143 13.41 0.63 6.65
CA ILE A 143 12.06 0.87 6.12
C ILE A 143 11.87 0.24 4.71
N VAL A 144 12.90 0.26 3.87
CA VAL A 144 12.86 -0.38 2.55
C VAL A 144 12.87 -1.90 2.72
N LEU A 145 13.71 -2.43 3.62
CA LEU A 145 13.74 -3.87 3.94
C LEU A 145 12.37 -4.36 4.42
N SER A 146 11.73 -3.63 5.34
CA SER A 146 10.37 -3.94 5.82
C SER A 146 9.38 -4.02 4.66
N VAL A 147 9.37 -3.01 3.78
CA VAL A 147 8.49 -2.98 2.61
C VAL A 147 8.74 -4.15 1.68
N VAL A 148 10.01 -4.44 1.35
CA VAL A 148 10.39 -5.52 0.42
C VAL A 148 10.02 -6.88 1.01
N PHE A 149 10.31 -7.14 2.28
CA PHE A 149 9.89 -8.38 2.95
C PHE A 149 8.38 -8.57 2.93
N LYS A 150 7.61 -7.53 3.28
CA LYS A 150 6.15 -7.59 3.21
C LYS A 150 5.65 -7.95 1.80
N HIS A 151 6.20 -7.33 0.78
CA HIS A 151 5.78 -7.58 -0.60
C HIS A 151 6.19 -8.95 -1.11
N ARG A 152 7.38 -9.44 -0.75
CA ARG A 152 7.80 -10.79 -1.07
C ARG A 152 6.97 -11.83 -0.32
N GLY A 153 6.64 -11.56 0.94
CA GLY A 153 5.70 -12.36 1.73
C GLY A 153 4.34 -12.52 1.06
N MET A 154 3.80 -11.44 0.48
CA MET A 154 2.56 -11.50 -0.30
C MET A 154 2.71 -12.34 -1.58
N ALA A 155 3.84 -12.27 -2.27
CA ALA A 155 4.11 -13.11 -3.43
C ALA A 155 4.24 -14.60 -3.06
N TYR A 156 4.88 -14.92 -1.94
CA TYR A 156 4.89 -16.29 -1.40
C TYR A 156 3.50 -16.77 -1.02
N PHE A 157 2.69 -15.91 -0.40
CA PHE A 157 1.30 -16.25 -0.07
C PHE A 157 0.48 -16.57 -1.34
N ALA A 158 0.58 -15.73 -2.36
CA ALA A 158 -0.08 -15.94 -3.65
C ALA A 158 0.36 -17.26 -4.34
N SER A 159 1.60 -17.70 -4.06
CA SER A 159 2.14 -18.98 -4.52
C SER A 159 1.79 -20.17 -3.61
N ASN A 160 0.97 -19.98 -2.58
CA ASN A 160 0.65 -20.96 -1.53
C ASN A 160 1.86 -21.40 -0.67
N ASP A 161 2.96 -20.66 -0.70
CA ASP A 161 4.13 -20.90 0.16
C ASP A 161 3.96 -20.13 1.48
N TYR A 162 3.04 -20.60 2.32
CA TYR A 162 2.68 -19.97 3.58
C TYR A 162 3.84 -19.94 4.59
N LYS A 163 4.78 -20.87 4.49
CA LYS A 163 5.95 -20.93 5.38
C LYS A 163 6.90 -19.77 5.10
N ASN A 164 7.25 -19.53 3.84
CA ASN A 164 8.12 -18.42 3.47
C ASN A 164 7.38 -17.08 3.59
N ALA A 165 6.07 -17.04 3.33
CA ALA A 165 5.24 -15.87 3.59
C ALA A 165 5.29 -15.43 5.06
N LEU A 166 5.10 -16.33 6.02
CA LEU A 166 5.23 -16.03 7.46
C LEU A 166 6.61 -15.50 7.80
N LYS A 167 7.68 -16.18 7.36
CA LYS A 167 9.04 -15.75 7.62
C LYS A 167 9.31 -14.33 7.12
N ASP A 168 8.80 -13.98 5.96
CA ASP A 168 8.98 -12.67 5.38
C ASP A 168 8.13 -11.60 6.11
N PHE A 169 6.89 -11.90 6.48
CA PHE A 169 6.09 -10.96 7.28
C PHE A 169 6.70 -10.73 8.67
N GLU A 170 7.20 -11.78 9.34
CA GLU A 170 7.93 -11.65 10.61
C GLU A 170 9.20 -10.81 10.45
N SER A 171 9.93 -10.98 9.33
CA SER A 171 11.08 -10.13 9.02
C SER A 171 10.66 -8.67 8.79
N SER A 172 9.55 -8.45 8.11
CA SER A 172 9.01 -7.11 7.91
C SER A 172 8.69 -6.41 9.24
N VAL A 173 8.04 -7.10 10.18
CA VAL A 173 7.77 -6.56 11.55
C VAL A 173 9.07 -6.22 12.27
N LYS A 174 10.11 -7.05 12.14
CA LYS A 174 11.41 -6.79 12.77
C LYS A 174 12.07 -5.50 12.30
N TYR A 175 11.88 -5.11 11.03
CA TYR A 175 12.45 -3.88 10.46
C TYR A 175 11.53 -2.66 10.61
N ASP A 176 10.25 -2.87 10.89
CA ASP A 176 9.26 -1.81 11.15
C ASP A 176 8.22 -2.31 12.16
N GLU A 177 8.48 -2.09 13.44
CA GLU A 177 7.60 -2.49 14.55
C GLU A 177 6.24 -1.76 14.53
N ASN A 178 6.16 -0.61 13.87
CA ASN A 178 4.91 0.15 13.70
C ASN A 178 4.14 -0.24 12.42
N GLY A 179 4.67 -1.19 11.68
CA GLY A 179 4.11 -1.65 10.42
C GLY A 179 2.92 -2.60 10.60
N PHE A 180 1.81 -2.17 11.19
CA PHE A 180 0.61 -2.96 11.52
C PHE A 180 0.13 -3.92 10.42
N ARG A 181 0.40 -3.61 9.14
CA ARG A 181 -0.03 -4.45 8.01
C ARG A 181 0.67 -5.80 7.99
N SER A 182 1.90 -5.91 8.45
CA SER A 182 2.63 -7.18 8.46
C SER A 182 2.05 -8.14 9.49
N ASP A 183 1.69 -7.65 10.69
CA ASP A 183 0.95 -8.44 11.68
C ASP A 183 -0.43 -8.85 11.18
N TYR A 184 -1.14 -7.98 10.48
CA TYR A 184 -2.39 -8.31 9.82
C TYR A 184 -2.23 -9.47 8.82
N TYR A 185 -1.21 -9.45 7.97
CA TYR A 185 -0.95 -10.54 7.01
C TYR A 185 -0.52 -11.84 7.70
N ILE A 186 0.22 -11.77 8.81
CA ILE A 186 0.53 -12.94 9.66
C ILE A 186 -0.77 -13.56 10.15
N GLY A 187 -1.71 -12.76 10.63
CA GLY A 187 -3.04 -13.22 11.05
C GLY A 187 -3.80 -13.94 9.94
N ILE A 188 -3.77 -13.39 8.73
CA ILE A 188 -4.39 -14.03 7.55
C ILE A 188 -3.73 -15.39 7.26
N VAL A 189 -2.41 -15.48 7.23
CA VAL A 189 -1.72 -16.76 6.98
C VAL A 189 -2.08 -17.79 8.03
N TYR A 190 -2.14 -17.41 9.31
CA TYR A 190 -2.56 -18.33 10.37
C TYR A 190 -4.03 -18.76 10.24
N THR A 191 -4.91 -17.87 9.76
CA THR A 191 -6.31 -18.23 9.46
C THR A 191 -6.38 -19.30 8.36
N VAL A 192 -5.65 -19.13 7.27
CA VAL A 192 -5.56 -20.13 6.17
C VAL A 192 -4.98 -21.47 6.68
N LEU A 193 -4.04 -21.42 7.62
CA LEU A 193 -3.47 -22.61 8.26
C LEU A 193 -4.36 -23.19 9.38
N LEU A 194 -5.57 -22.65 9.58
CA LEU A 194 -6.53 -23.04 10.62
C LEU A 194 -5.98 -22.94 12.07
N LYS A 195 -4.99 -22.04 12.28
CA LYS A 195 -4.37 -21.78 13.59
C LYS A 195 -4.98 -20.51 14.19
N TYR A 196 -6.26 -20.60 14.54
CA TYR A 196 -7.09 -19.46 14.89
C TYR A 196 -6.59 -18.68 16.12
N GLU A 197 -6.06 -19.34 17.15
CA GLU A 197 -5.49 -18.68 18.33
C GLU A 197 -4.31 -17.78 17.93
N LYS A 198 -3.41 -18.27 17.05
CA LYS A 198 -2.29 -17.46 16.54
C LYS A 198 -2.75 -16.34 15.62
N ALA A 199 -3.83 -16.58 14.87
CA ALA A 199 -4.43 -15.52 14.05
C ALA A 199 -4.98 -14.38 14.92
N ILE A 200 -5.68 -14.71 16.02
CA ILE A 200 -6.18 -13.75 17.01
C ILE A 200 -5.03 -12.92 17.59
N GLU A 201 -3.94 -13.57 18.02
CA GLU A 201 -2.76 -12.86 18.53
C GLU A 201 -2.19 -11.87 17.51
N ALA A 202 -2.02 -12.28 16.27
CA ALA A 202 -1.47 -11.46 15.21
C ALA A 202 -2.39 -10.28 14.84
N PHE A 203 -3.70 -10.51 14.70
CA PHE A 203 -4.66 -9.44 14.46
C PHE A 203 -4.72 -8.47 15.65
N SER A 204 -4.60 -8.96 16.88
CA SER A 204 -4.59 -8.10 18.08
C SER A 204 -3.39 -7.18 18.08
N LYS A 205 -2.18 -7.67 17.78
CA LYS A 205 -0.98 -6.83 17.60
C LYS A 205 -1.17 -5.76 16.52
N SER A 206 -1.73 -6.14 15.38
CA SER A 206 -2.04 -5.19 14.32
C SER A 206 -2.98 -4.08 14.80
N LEU A 207 -4.02 -4.45 15.56
CA LEU A 207 -5.01 -3.52 16.10
C LEU A 207 -4.49 -2.67 17.26
N GLU A 208 -3.51 -3.14 18.04
CA GLU A 208 -2.80 -2.35 19.05
C GLU A 208 -2.00 -1.20 18.43
N ILE A 209 -1.40 -1.43 17.25
CA ILE A 209 -0.66 -0.39 16.51
C ILE A 209 -1.63 0.58 15.82
N ASN A 210 -2.68 0.07 15.22
CA ASN A 210 -3.72 0.88 14.56
C ASN A 210 -5.09 0.25 14.81
N GLU A 211 -5.90 0.89 15.64
CA GLU A 211 -7.24 0.42 16.01
C GLU A 211 -8.31 0.60 14.92
N PHE A 212 -8.06 1.51 13.95
CA PHE A 212 -9.00 1.85 12.88
C PHE A 212 -8.85 0.93 11.65
N GLN A 213 -8.99 -0.38 11.87
CA GLN A 213 -8.89 -1.40 10.84
C GLN A 213 -10.14 -2.29 10.86
N SER A 214 -11.18 -1.90 10.12
CA SER A 214 -12.45 -2.65 10.06
C SER A 214 -12.25 -4.11 9.59
N HIS A 215 -11.42 -4.33 8.57
CA HIS A 215 -11.11 -5.67 8.08
C HIS A 215 -10.33 -6.54 9.09
N ALA A 216 -9.42 -5.94 9.87
CA ALA A 216 -8.69 -6.70 10.89
C ALA A 216 -9.63 -7.14 12.01
N ARG A 217 -10.56 -6.28 12.43
CA ARG A 217 -11.61 -6.64 13.41
C ARG A 217 -12.50 -7.74 12.88
N TYR A 218 -13.01 -7.62 11.66
CA TYR A 218 -13.82 -8.66 11.04
C TYR A 218 -13.09 -10.02 11.00
N ARG A 219 -11.85 -10.05 10.55
CA ARG A 219 -11.09 -11.30 10.47
C ARG A 219 -10.74 -11.86 11.85
N ARG A 220 -10.51 -11.02 12.85
CA ARG A 220 -10.34 -11.46 14.22
C ARG A 220 -11.66 -12.02 14.79
N ALA A 221 -12.80 -11.40 14.49
CA ALA A 221 -14.11 -11.92 14.83
C ALA A 221 -14.38 -13.31 14.25
N VAL A 222 -14.04 -13.50 12.97
CA VAL A 222 -14.11 -14.85 12.35
C VAL A 222 -13.26 -15.84 13.12
N ALA A 223 -12.02 -15.51 13.48
CA ALA A 223 -11.14 -16.38 14.24
C ALA A 223 -11.69 -16.64 15.65
N TYR A 224 -12.22 -15.64 16.36
CA TYR A 224 -12.91 -15.81 17.65
C TYR A 224 -14.10 -16.76 17.56
N SER A 225 -14.94 -16.62 16.54
CA SER A 225 -16.07 -17.54 16.31
C SER A 225 -15.62 -18.98 16.09
N LYS A 226 -14.47 -19.20 15.43
CA LYS A 226 -13.91 -20.54 15.20
C LYS A 226 -13.38 -21.21 16.48
N VAL A 227 -12.91 -20.43 17.46
CA VAL A 227 -12.45 -20.94 18.75
C VAL A 227 -13.56 -20.93 19.81
N GLY A 228 -14.77 -20.48 19.48
CA GLY A 228 -15.94 -20.49 20.37
C GLY A 228 -16.03 -19.27 21.29
N GLU A 229 -15.24 -18.24 21.08
CA GLU A 229 -15.30 -16.97 21.82
C GLU A 229 -16.32 -16.00 21.17
N ASP A 230 -17.58 -16.42 21.14
CA ASP A 230 -18.65 -15.79 20.37
C ASP A 230 -18.96 -14.35 20.81
N GLU A 231 -18.84 -14.03 22.10
CA GLU A 231 -19.04 -12.66 22.62
C GLU A 231 -18.00 -11.69 22.07
N LYS A 232 -16.72 -12.08 22.07
CA LYS A 232 -15.64 -11.27 21.49
C LYS A 232 -15.78 -11.13 19.98
N ALA A 233 -16.24 -12.18 19.30
CA ALA A 233 -16.53 -12.12 17.89
C ALA A 233 -17.61 -11.08 17.59
N LEU A 234 -18.68 -11.03 18.37
CA LEU A 234 -19.77 -10.07 18.20
C LEU A 234 -19.33 -8.63 18.51
N GLU A 235 -18.47 -8.44 19.50
CA GLU A 235 -17.85 -7.12 19.80
C GLU A 235 -17.04 -6.58 18.62
N ASP A 236 -16.15 -7.41 18.08
CA ASP A 236 -15.33 -7.03 16.92
C ASP A 236 -16.16 -6.77 15.65
N LEU A 237 -17.21 -7.57 15.38
CA LEU A 237 -18.14 -7.32 14.27
C LEU A 237 -18.86 -5.99 14.43
N SER A 238 -19.36 -5.70 15.62
CA SER A 238 -20.08 -4.44 15.89
C SER A 238 -19.15 -3.23 15.74
N ALA A 239 -17.88 -3.36 16.14
CA ALA A 239 -16.89 -2.32 15.95
C ALA A 239 -16.49 -2.16 14.47
N ALA A 240 -16.41 -3.25 13.71
CA ALA A 240 -16.13 -3.21 12.27
C ALA A 240 -17.26 -2.52 11.49
N GLU A 241 -18.52 -2.85 11.80
CA GLU A 241 -19.71 -2.20 11.23
C GLU A 241 -19.75 -0.70 11.55
N ALA A 242 -19.45 -0.32 12.80
CA ALA A 242 -19.38 1.09 13.20
C ALA A 242 -18.30 1.89 12.43
N MET A 243 -17.27 1.20 11.90
CA MET A 243 -16.25 1.75 11.02
C MET A 243 -16.66 1.76 9.54
N GLY A 244 -17.90 1.38 9.21
CA GLY A 244 -18.43 1.37 7.84
C GLY A 244 -18.10 0.12 7.04
N LEU A 245 -17.74 -1.00 7.68
CA LEU A 245 -17.61 -2.27 6.98
C LEU A 245 -19.00 -2.79 6.62
N GLU A 246 -19.21 -3.09 5.34
CA GLU A 246 -20.46 -3.65 4.84
C GLU A 246 -20.16 -4.88 3.97
N LEU A 247 -20.00 -6.04 4.62
CA LEU A 247 -19.83 -7.32 3.94
C LEU A 247 -21.05 -8.21 4.18
N ALA A 248 -21.48 -8.94 3.16
CA ALA A 248 -22.59 -9.89 3.29
C ALA A 248 -22.30 -10.97 4.33
N ASP A 249 -21.07 -11.49 4.33
CA ASP A 249 -20.63 -12.54 5.25
C ASP A 249 -20.48 -12.06 6.69
N GLU A 250 -20.13 -10.79 6.89
CA GLU A 250 -20.12 -10.15 8.21
C GLU A 250 -21.52 -10.13 8.82
N LYS A 251 -22.52 -9.69 8.05
CA LYS A 251 -23.94 -9.65 8.47
C LYS A 251 -24.44 -11.06 8.80
N LEU A 252 -24.14 -12.03 7.95
CA LEU A 252 -24.53 -13.43 8.16
C LEU A 252 -23.87 -14.03 9.42
N LEU A 253 -22.59 -13.75 9.64
CA LEU A 253 -21.90 -14.21 10.85
C LEU A 253 -22.49 -13.57 12.10
N LYS A 254 -22.77 -12.26 12.08
CA LYS A 254 -23.41 -11.52 13.18
C LYS A 254 -24.77 -12.11 13.54
N GLU A 255 -25.65 -12.33 12.57
CA GLU A 255 -26.96 -12.96 12.79
C GLU A 255 -26.84 -14.38 13.40
N LYS A 256 -25.88 -15.17 12.93
CA LYS A 256 -25.61 -16.49 13.46
C LYS A 256 -25.15 -16.46 14.91
N LEU A 257 -24.29 -15.53 15.27
CA LEU A 257 -23.79 -15.34 16.63
C LEU A 257 -24.89 -14.84 17.57
N LEU A 258 -25.71 -13.86 17.14
CA LEU A 258 -26.83 -13.37 17.92
C LEU A 258 -27.83 -14.49 18.25
N LYS A 259 -28.17 -15.34 17.27
CA LYS A 259 -29.02 -16.50 17.48
C LYS A 259 -28.40 -17.52 18.46
N LYS A 260 -27.07 -17.73 18.37
CA LYS A 260 -26.35 -18.69 19.24
C LYS A 260 -26.30 -18.21 20.69
N LEU A 261 -26.19 -16.89 20.90
CA LEU A 261 -26.10 -16.25 22.21
C LEU A 261 -27.48 -15.89 22.80
N ASP A 262 -28.57 -16.25 22.09
CA ASP A 262 -29.96 -15.97 22.50
C ASP A 262 -30.22 -14.45 22.75
N ILE A 263 -29.51 -13.59 22.00
CA ILE A 263 -29.66 -12.14 22.06
C ILE A 263 -30.70 -11.72 21.01
N SER A 264 -31.83 -11.18 21.47
CA SER A 264 -32.85 -10.59 20.58
C SER A 264 -32.35 -9.28 19.97
N MET A 265 -32.55 -9.10 18.65
CA MET A 265 -32.29 -7.83 17.97
C MET A 265 -33.28 -6.77 18.41
#